data_2ba7912471315c129fdca64ee3de46ce
#
_entry.id   2ba7912471315c129fdca64ee3de46ce
#
_cell.length_a   1.000
_cell.length_b   1.000
_cell.length_c   1.000
_cell.angle_alpha   90.00
_cell.angle_beta   90.00
_cell.angle_gamma   90.00
#
_symmetry.space_group_name_H-M   'P 1'
#
loop_
_entity.id
_entity.type
_entity.pdbx_description
1 polymer ?
#
loop_
_entity_poly.entity_id
_entity_poly.type
_entity_poly.pdbx_seq_one_letter_code
_entity_poly.pdbx_strand_id
1 'polypeptide(L)'
;MNDRDAWARLLAGAVAERSDQSRRICDLCVEMLGVTGAGISLVTASGNRGVVCASDDVAARIEDLQITLGEGPCVDAVRSGAPVLVPDLDNPEDVAVGRWPAFMEGAGTAGVRAVFAFPVRVGAAGLGALDLYRASAGALDGDQLGGALMAADAAALALLELDVGAGGAFPDGLGTGSAYHSQVHQATGMVQVQLGVTTKEAFAMLRARAFAQGRPLLGVATDVVERRLRFAAEDR
;
A
#
# COMPACT_ATOMS: atom_id res chain seq x y z
N MET A 1 27.63 -19.51 4.77
CA MET A 1 27.03 -18.25 5.21
C MET A 1 25.59 -18.39 4.77
N ASN A 2 24.64 -18.39 5.71
CA ASN A 2 23.23 -18.72 5.41
C ASN A 2 22.60 -17.55 4.66
N ASP A 3 21.79 -17.80 3.62
CA ASP A 3 21.12 -16.77 2.83
C ASP A 3 20.31 -15.80 3.69
N ARG A 4 19.75 -16.31 4.80
CA ARG A 4 19.02 -15.53 5.80
C ARG A 4 19.89 -14.45 6.48
N ASP A 5 21.15 -14.77 6.79
CA ASP A 5 22.07 -13.79 7.39
C ASP A 5 22.52 -12.72 6.39
N ALA A 6 22.62 -13.09 5.11
CA ALA A 6 22.91 -12.14 4.05
C ALA A 6 21.72 -11.20 3.84
N TRP A 7 20.52 -11.73 3.81
CA TRP A 7 19.26 -10.97 3.71
C TRP A 7 19.09 -9.99 4.88
N ALA A 8 19.29 -10.45 6.13
CA ALA A 8 19.22 -9.59 7.31
C ALA A 8 20.18 -8.39 7.24
N ARG A 9 21.41 -8.60 6.74
CA ARG A 9 22.40 -7.52 6.57
C ARG A 9 21.99 -6.51 5.50
N LEU A 10 21.42 -6.97 4.37
CA LEU A 10 20.94 -6.09 3.31
C LEU A 10 19.78 -5.21 3.79
N LEU A 11 18.83 -5.79 4.52
CA LEU A 11 17.71 -5.04 5.11
C LEU A 11 18.20 -4.05 6.17
N ALA A 12 19.14 -4.45 7.03
CA ALA A 12 19.74 -3.55 8.02
C ALA A 12 20.46 -2.38 7.35
N GLY A 13 21.17 -2.63 6.24
CA GLY A 13 21.78 -1.60 5.41
C GLY A 13 20.74 -0.64 4.80
N ALA A 14 19.65 -1.18 4.27
CA ALA A 14 18.56 -0.37 3.70
C ALA A 14 17.92 0.56 4.74
N VAL A 15 17.73 0.07 5.97
CA VAL A 15 17.17 0.88 7.08
C VAL A 15 18.20 1.91 7.58
N ALA A 16 19.51 1.64 7.53
CA ALA A 16 20.53 2.57 7.97
C ALA A 16 20.74 3.77 7.01
N GLU A 17 20.45 3.60 5.73
CA GLU A 17 20.48 4.67 4.74
C GLU A 17 19.22 5.54 4.86
N ARG A 18 19.31 6.70 5.49
CA ARG A 18 18.16 7.58 5.77
C ARG A 18 17.41 8.13 4.55
N SER A 19 17.94 7.97 3.35
CA SER A 19 17.29 8.38 2.11
C SER A 19 16.66 7.17 1.44
N ASP A 20 15.35 7.21 1.22
CA ASP A 20 14.60 6.25 0.41
C ASP A 20 14.56 4.78 0.94
N GLN A 21 14.58 4.62 2.26
CA GLN A 21 14.57 3.32 2.94
C GLN A 21 13.47 2.38 2.43
N SER A 22 12.24 2.89 2.35
CA SER A 22 11.08 2.11 1.92
C SER A 22 11.25 1.61 0.49
N ARG A 23 11.74 2.46 -0.41
CA ARG A 23 12.02 2.08 -1.80
C ARG A 23 13.09 1.00 -1.87
N ARG A 24 14.16 1.14 -1.10
CA ARG A 24 15.24 0.16 -1.05
C ARG A 24 14.76 -1.20 -0.55
N ILE A 25 13.85 -1.22 0.43
CA ILE A 25 13.22 -2.47 0.91
C ILE A 25 12.39 -3.11 -0.20
N CYS A 26 11.59 -2.34 -0.95
CA CYS A 26 10.82 -2.85 -2.08
C CYS A 26 11.74 -3.46 -3.15
N ASP A 27 12.81 -2.77 -3.54
CA ASP A 27 13.77 -3.24 -4.54
C ASP A 27 14.46 -4.54 -4.10
N LEU A 28 14.88 -4.62 -2.82
CA LEU A 28 15.45 -5.85 -2.25
C LEU A 28 14.46 -7.03 -2.24
N CYS A 29 13.18 -6.78 -2.00
CA CYS A 29 12.16 -7.83 -2.10
C CYS A 29 12.10 -8.41 -3.51
N VAL A 30 12.14 -7.57 -4.54
CA VAL A 30 12.15 -8.01 -5.94
C VAL A 30 13.42 -8.80 -6.25
N GLU A 31 14.58 -8.28 -5.88
CA GLU A 31 15.88 -8.90 -6.14
C GLU A 31 16.05 -10.28 -5.49
N MET A 32 15.57 -10.43 -4.24
CA MET A 32 15.91 -11.58 -3.39
C MET A 32 14.79 -12.63 -3.27
N LEU A 33 13.52 -12.23 -3.40
CA LEU A 33 12.39 -13.12 -3.18
C LEU A 33 11.78 -13.69 -4.46
N GLY A 34 12.32 -13.29 -5.63
CA GLY A 34 11.80 -13.76 -6.92
C GLY A 34 10.34 -13.37 -7.15
N VAL A 35 9.93 -12.22 -6.63
CA VAL A 35 8.64 -11.59 -6.91
C VAL A 35 8.78 -10.60 -8.06
N THR A 36 7.67 -10.27 -8.72
CA THR A 36 7.71 -9.34 -9.86
C THR A 36 7.77 -7.90 -9.39
N GLY A 37 7.10 -7.59 -8.29
CA GLY A 37 7.15 -6.26 -7.71
C GLY A 37 6.73 -6.27 -6.24
N ALA A 38 6.96 -5.13 -5.59
CA ALA A 38 6.69 -4.89 -4.17
C ALA A 38 6.18 -3.46 -3.94
N GLY A 39 5.31 -3.30 -2.95
CA GLY A 39 4.81 -2.02 -2.50
C GLY A 39 4.72 -1.95 -0.98
N ILE A 40 4.83 -0.75 -0.43
CA ILE A 40 4.58 -0.48 0.99
C ILE A 40 3.51 0.59 1.08
N SER A 41 2.46 0.30 1.83
CA SER A 41 1.39 1.23 2.18
C SER A 41 1.39 1.55 3.68
N LEU A 42 0.92 2.74 4.02
CA LEU A 42 0.79 3.24 5.39
C LEU A 42 -0.69 3.37 5.76
N VAL A 43 -1.00 3.12 7.02
CA VAL A 43 -2.31 3.43 7.61
C VAL A 43 -2.12 4.51 8.66
N THR A 44 -2.76 5.67 8.47
CA THR A 44 -2.70 6.77 9.42
C THR A 44 -3.59 6.52 10.64
N ALA A 45 -3.40 7.26 11.73
CA ALA A 45 -4.25 7.21 12.92
C ALA A 45 -5.74 7.51 12.61
N SER A 46 -6.03 8.28 11.56
CA SER A 46 -7.39 8.54 11.07
C SER A 46 -7.97 7.38 10.24
N GLY A 47 -7.20 6.30 10.01
CA GLY A 47 -7.57 5.16 9.19
C GLY A 47 -7.43 5.40 7.68
N ASN A 48 -6.86 6.54 7.28
CA ASN A 48 -6.54 6.81 5.89
C ASN A 48 -5.32 5.96 5.49
N ARG A 49 -5.30 5.54 4.24
CA ARG A 49 -4.21 4.75 3.68
C ARG A 49 -3.54 5.50 2.55
N GLY A 50 -2.28 5.20 2.32
CA GLY A 50 -1.56 5.77 1.21
C GLY A 50 -0.34 4.94 0.84
N VAL A 51 0.07 5.04 -0.43
CA VAL A 51 1.26 4.38 -0.95
C VAL A 51 2.50 5.12 -0.47
N VAL A 52 3.40 4.43 0.20
CA VAL A 52 4.71 4.97 0.61
C VAL A 52 5.72 4.79 -0.50
N CYS A 53 5.81 3.58 -1.05
CA CYS A 53 6.63 3.27 -2.20
C CYS A 53 6.06 2.10 -2.99
N ALA A 54 6.52 1.98 -4.23
CA ALA A 54 6.25 0.84 -5.09
C ALA A 54 7.48 0.62 -5.98
N SER A 55 7.85 -0.64 -6.24
CA SER A 55 9.01 -1.00 -7.06
C SER A 55 8.83 -0.66 -8.54
N ASP A 56 7.59 -0.66 -9.00
CA ASP A 56 7.21 -0.42 -10.40
C ASP A 56 5.78 0.11 -10.51
N ASP A 57 5.37 0.46 -11.73
CA ASP A 57 4.05 1.02 -12.02
C ASP A 57 2.90 0.04 -11.74
N VAL A 58 3.14 -1.28 -11.87
CA VAL A 58 2.11 -2.29 -11.57
C VAL A 58 1.92 -2.39 -10.07
N ALA A 59 3.01 -2.42 -9.28
CA ALA A 59 2.94 -2.36 -7.83
C ALA A 59 2.19 -1.11 -7.36
N ALA A 60 2.53 0.07 -7.90
CA ALA A 60 1.84 1.32 -7.57
C ALA A 60 0.34 1.25 -7.88
N ARG A 61 -0.02 0.63 -8.99
CA ARG A 61 -1.40 0.44 -9.41
C ARG A 61 -2.18 -0.52 -8.50
N ILE A 62 -1.54 -1.62 -8.05
CA ILE A 62 -2.13 -2.57 -7.11
C ILE A 62 -2.36 -1.93 -5.74
N GLU A 63 -1.41 -1.14 -5.25
CA GLU A 63 -1.56 -0.37 -4.01
C GLU A 63 -2.73 0.63 -4.11
N ASP A 64 -2.75 1.46 -5.16
CA ASP A 64 -3.83 2.45 -5.38
C ASP A 64 -5.20 1.77 -5.50
N LEU A 65 -5.26 0.62 -6.16
CA LEU A 65 -6.48 -0.17 -6.32
C LEU A 65 -7.04 -0.61 -4.94
N GLN A 66 -6.21 -1.20 -4.08
CA GLN A 66 -6.60 -1.64 -2.75
C GLN A 66 -7.05 -0.46 -1.86
N ILE A 67 -6.37 0.68 -1.97
CA ILE A 67 -6.72 1.89 -1.25
C ILE A 67 -8.06 2.44 -1.76
N THR A 68 -8.23 2.55 -3.06
CA THR A 68 -9.45 3.08 -3.70
C THR A 68 -10.65 2.22 -3.39
N LEU A 69 -10.54 0.91 -3.55
CA LEU A 69 -11.63 -0.03 -3.27
C LEU A 69 -11.89 -0.22 -1.77
N GLY A 70 -10.85 -0.14 -0.93
CA GLY A 70 -10.90 -0.49 0.48
C GLY A 70 -11.11 -1.98 0.72
N GLU A 71 -10.80 -2.77 -0.27
CA GLU A 71 -10.75 -4.22 -0.23
C GLU A 71 -9.45 -4.72 -0.86
N GLY A 72 -9.08 -5.95 -0.56
CA GLY A 72 -7.88 -6.59 -1.07
C GLY A 72 -7.02 -7.22 0.02
N PRO A 73 -5.97 -7.97 -0.37
CA PRO A 73 -5.06 -8.65 0.55
C PRO A 73 -4.43 -7.72 1.60
N CYS A 74 -3.93 -6.55 1.20
CA CYS A 74 -3.35 -5.53 2.09
C CYS A 74 -4.36 -5.08 3.17
N VAL A 75 -5.60 -4.82 2.76
CA VAL A 75 -6.66 -4.38 3.68
C VAL A 75 -6.93 -5.43 4.74
N ASP A 76 -6.98 -6.69 4.33
CA ASP A 76 -7.23 -7.79 5.25
C ASP A 76 -6.02 -8.14 6.11
N ALA A 77 -4.80 -8.06 5.58
CA ALA A 77 -3.57 -8.26 6.34
C ALA A 77 -3.46 -7.22 7.49
N VAL A 78 -3.70 -5.95 7.19
CA VAL A 78 -3.71 -4.90 8.23
C VAL A 78 -4.80 -5.14 9.27
N ARG A 79 -6.00 -5.55 8.84
CA ARG A 79 -7.14 -5.78 9.73
C ARG A 79 -6.94 -6.98 10.64
N SER A 80 -6.45 -8.09 10.09
CA SER A 80 -6.23 -9.34 10.83
C SER A 80 -4.94 -9.34 11.64
N GLY A 81 -3.95 -8.53 11.23
CA GLY A 81 -2.59 -8.56 11.75
C GLY A 81 -1.83 -9.83 11.39
N ALA A 82 -2.25 -10.54 10.36
CA ALA A 82 -1.64 -11.77 9.85
C ALA A 82 -1.41 -11.66 8.33
N PRO A 83 -0.38 -12.33 7.78
CA PRO A 83 -0.17 -12.39 6.35
C PRO A 83 -1.39 -12.95 5.59
N VAL A 84 -1.63 -12.39 4.43
CA VAL A 84 -2.64 -12.88 3.46
C VAL A 84 -1.89 -13.31 2.20
N LEU A 85 -1.92 -14.60 1.92
CA LEU A 85 -1.17 -15.22 0.85
C LEU A 85 -2.13 -15.79 -0.19
N VAL A 86 -2.10 -15.25 -1.40
CA VAL A 86 -2.93 -15.68 -2.53
C VAL A 86 -2.02 -16.13 -3.66
N PRO A 87 -1.72 -17.42 -3.75
CA PRO A 87 -0.76 -17.96 -4.71
C PRO A 87 -1.30 -18.02 -6.15
N ASP A 88 -2.60 -17.96 -6.34
CA ASP A 88 -3.21 -17.91 -7.68
C ASP A 88 -4.54 -17.18 -7.61
N LEU A 89 -4.58 -15.98 -8.19
CA LEU A 89 -5.77 -15.13 -8.25
C LEU A 89 -6.86 -15.70 -9.19
N ASP A 90 -6.50 -16.58 -10.11
CA ASP A 90 -7.47 -17.22 -11.03
C ASP A 90 -7.99 -18.56 -10.49
N ASN A 91 -7.55 -18.99 -9.31
CA ASN A 91 -8.04 -20.22 -8.72
C ASN A 91 -9.45 -20.03 -8.11
N PRO A 92 -10.52 -20.58 -8.69
CA PRO A 92 -11.88 -20.37 -8.20
C PRO A 92 -12.15 -21.04 -6.84
N GLU A 93 -11.31 -21.99 -6.42
CA GLU A 93 -11.41 -22.67 -5.13
C GLU A 93 -10.74 -21.84 -4.00
N ASP A 94 -10.00 -20.80 -4.34
CA ASP A 94 -9.39 -19.93 -3.33
C ASP A 94 -10.48 -19.07 -2.69
N VAL A 95 -10.51 -19.08 -1.36
CA VAL A 95 -11.45 -18.28 -0.54
C VAL A 95 -11.36 -16.79 -0.84
N ALA A 96 -10.24 -16.35 -1.41
CA ALA A 96 -9.99 -14.96 -1.81
C ALA A 96 -10.91 -14.49 -2.96
N VAL A 97 -11.30 -15.36 -3.88
CA VAL A 97 -12.09 -15.00 -5.08
C VAL A 97 -13.42 -14.35 -4.74
N GLY A 98 -14.07 -14.78 -3.65
CA GLY A 98 -15.35 -14.19 -3.20
C GLY A 98 -15.20 -12.99 -2.26
N ARG A 99 -13.98 -12.71 -1.77
CA ARG A 99 -13.77 -11.67 -0.73
C ARG A 99 -13.51 -10.28 -1.31
N TRP A 100 -12.88 -10.18 -2.49
CA TRP A 100 -12.44 -8.93 -3.09
C TRP A 100 -12.76 -8.88 -4.60
N PRO A 101 -14.03 -8.89 -5.01
CA PRO A 101 -14.39 -9.06 -6.43
C PRO A 101 -13.85 -7.92 -7.31
N ALA A 102 -13.91 -6.68 -6.86
CA ALA A 102 -13.41 -5.56 -7.65
C ALA A 102 -11.87 -5.50 -7.69
N PHE A 103 -11.19 -5.88 -6.59
CA PHE A 103 -9.74 -6.02 -6.59
C PHE A 103 -9.28 -7.12 -7.54
N MET A 104 -9.93 -8.27 -7.55
CA MET A 104 -9.58 -9.41 -8.41
C MET A 104 -9.63 -9.03 -9.90
N GLU A 105 -10.70 -8.33 -10.31
CA GLU A 105 -10.86 -7.85 -11.68
C GLU A 105 -9.74 -6.86 -12.05
N GLY A 106 -9.44 -5.90 -11.18
CA GLY A 106 -8.40 -4.89 -11.41
C GLY A 106 -6.99 -5.49 -11.44
N ALA A 107 -6.69 -6.42 -10.53
CA ALA A 107 -5.40 -7.10 -10.46
C ALA A 107 -5.16 -7.98 -11.71
N GLY A 108 -6.18 -8.73 -12.14
CA GLY A 108 -6.11 -9.52 -13.38
C GLY A 108 -5.86 -8.65 -14.62
N THR A 109 -6.53 -7.49 -14.72
CA THR A 109 -6.30 -6.51 -15.79
C THR A 109 -4.87 -5.95 -15.76
N ALA A 110 -4.26 -5.84 -14.58
CA ALA A 110 -2.86 -5.43 -14.42
C ALA A 110 -1.84 -6.56 -14.70
N GLY A 111 -2.30 -7.78 -15.03
CA GLY A 111 -1.45 -8.94 -15.31
C GLY A 111 -0.88 -9.59 -14.05
N VAL A 112 -1.47 -9.37 -12.89
CA VAL A 112 -1.05 -9.96 -11.62
C VAL A 112 -1.75 -11.32 -11.44
N ARG A 113 -0.96 -12.34 -11.04
CA ARG A 113 -1.45 -13.72 -10.85
C ARG A 113 -1.33 -14.20 -9.40
N ALA A 114 -0.45 -13.62 -8.60
CA ALA A 114 -0.34 -13.94 -7.18
C ALA A 114 -0.05 -12.66 -6.39
N VAL A 115 -0.59 -12.57 -5.17
CA VAL A 115 -0.38 -11.45 -4.25
C VAL A 115 -0.15 -11.97 -2.83
N PHE A 116 0.83 -11.39 -2.14
CA PHE A 116 1.19 -11.74 -0.78
C PHE A 116 1.30 -10.46 0.04
N ALA A 117 0.38 -10.25 0.98
CA ALA A 117 0.32 -9.08 1.83
C ALA A 117 0.79 -9.41 3.25
N PHE A 118 1.74 -8.63 3.74
CA PHE A 118 2.32 -8.79 5.07
C PHE A 118 2.01 -7.56 5.91
N PRO A 119 1.38 -7.70 7.10
CA PRO A 119 1.12 -6.55 7.94
C PRO A 119 2.42 -5.98 8.50
N VAL A 120 2.61 -4.68 8.34
CA VAL A 120 3.73 -3.93 8.93
C VAL A 120 3.28 -3.41 10.29
N ARG A 121 3.95 -3.85 11.37
CA ARG A 121 3.48 -3.63 12.75
C ARG A 121 4.63 -3.36 13.71
N VAL A 122 4.30 -2.62 14.79
CA VAL A 122 5.16 -2.53 15.98
C VAL A 122 4.33 -2.92 17.20
N GLY A 123 4.62 -4.07 17.76
CA GLY A 123 3.78 -4.66 18.79
C GLY A 123 2.35 -4.90 18.31
N ALA A 124 1.37 -4.28 18.97
CA ALA A 124 -0.04 -4.36 18.60
C ALA A 124 -0.46 -3.32 17.56
N ALA A 125 0.35 -2.28 17.36
CA ALA A 125 0.03 -1.19 16.43
C ALA A 125 0.31 -1.60 14.98
N GLY A 126 -0.71 -1.57 14.13
CA GLY A 126 -0.56 -1.71 12.69
C GLY A 126 -0.16 -0.38 12.07
N LEU A 127 0.95 -0.36 11.32
CA LEU A 127 1.44 0.82 10.63
C LEU A 127 1.06 0.82 9.16
N GLY A 128 0.93 -0.36 8.55
CA GLY A 128 0.67 -0.51 7.13
C GLY A 128 0.78 -1.94 6.67
N ALA A 129 1.12 -2.12 5.39
CA ALA A 129 1.41 -3.41 4.79
C ALA A 129 2.60 -3.33 3.83
N LEU A 130 3.30 -4.46 3.69
CA LEU A 130 4.18 -4.78 2.59
C LEU A 130 3.45 -5.73 1.67
N ASP A 131 3.25 -5.35 0.42
CA ASP A 131 2.62 -6.16 -0.60
C ASP A 131 3.66 -6.62 -1.63
N LEU A 132 3.63 -7.91 -1.93
CA LEU A 132 4.45 -8.54 -2.97
C LEU A 132 3.52 -9.11 -4.03
N TYR A 133 3.88 -9.02 -5.30
CA TYR A 133 3.11 -9.63 -6.36
C TYR A 133 3.95 -10.42 -7.37
N ARG A 134 3.31 -11.36 -8.05
CA ARG A 134 3.87 -12.09 -9.18
C ARG A 134 2.97 -12.00 -10.41
N ALA A 135 3.59 -11.90 -11.58
CA ALA A 135 2.91 -12.05 -12.87
C ALA A 135 2.59 -13.51 -13.20
N SER A 136 3.07 -14.47 -12.41
CA SER A 136 2.79 -15.90 -12.52
C SER A 136 2.20 -16.44 -11.23
N ALA A 137 1.34 -17.44 -11.32
CA ALA A 137 0.85 -18.17 -10.15
C ALA A 137 1.99 -18.94 -9.47
N GLY A 138 1.89 -19.13 -8.16
CA GLY A 138 2.82 -19.91 -7.35
C GLY A 138 2.96 -19.37 -5.94
N ALA A 139 3.00 -20.26 -4.96
CA ALA A 139 3.21 -19.92 -3.56
C ALA A 139 4.65 -19.42 -3.31
N LEU A 140 4.83 -18.67 -2.23
CA LEU A 140 6.15 -18.43 -1.66
C LEU A 140 6.65 -19.72 -1.00
N ASP A 141 7.91 -20.07 -1.21
CA ASP A 141 8.56 -21.12 -0.42
C ASP A 141 8.92 -20.63 1.00
N GLY A 142 9.48 -21.54 1.82
CA GLY A 142 9.80 -21.22 3.21
C GLY A 142 10.84 -20.10 3.38
N ASP A 143 11.83 -20.03 2.49
CA ASP A 143 12.89 -19.02 2.54
C ASP A 143 12.35 -17.67 2.06
N GLN A 144 11.56 -17.66 1.01
CA GLN A 144 10.87 -16.47 0.49
C GLN A 144 9.87 -15.92 1.53
N LEU A 145 9.09 -16.78 2.17
CA LEU A 145 8.16 -16.36 3.23
C LEU A 145 8.92 -15.76 4.43
N GLY A 146 10.01 -16.42 4.86
CA GLY A 146 10.86 -15.92 5.91
C GLY A 146 11.48 -14.56 5.57
N GLY A 147 11.96 -14.39 4.34
CA GLY A 147 12.50 -13.14 3.83
C GLY A 147 11.46 -12.02 3.79
N ALA A 148 10.24 -12.32 3.35
CA ALA A 148 9.15 -11.35 3.30
C ALA A 148 8.73 -10.86 4.69
N LEU A 149 8.71 -11.76 5.70
CA LEU A 149 8.46 -11.37 7.09
C LEU A 149 9.55 -10.45 7.63
N MET A 150 10.82 -10.74 7.34
CA MET A 150 11.93 -9.85 7.73
C MET A 150 11.87 -8.50 7.02
N ALA A 151 11.44 -8.46 5.75
CA ALA A 151 11.25 -7.22 5.03
C ALA A 151 10.09 -6.39 5.63
N ALA A 152 9.01 -7.03 6.07
CA ALA A 152 7.90 -6.35 6.77
C ALA A 152 8.37 -5.75 8.12
N ASP A 153 9.24 -6.43 8.87
CA ASP A 153 9.84 -5.90 10.09
C ASP A 153 10.76 -4.69 9.79
N ALA A 154 11.56 -4.76 8.72
CA ALA A 154 12.39 -3.65 8.27
C ALA A 154 11.53 -2.45 7.81
N ALA A 155 10.44 -2.70 7.10
CA ALA A 155 9.48 -1.67 6.70
C ALA A 155 8.83 -0.99 7.91
N ALA A 156 8.59 -1.72 9.01
CA ALA A 156 8.06 -1.13 10.25
C ALA A 156 9.04 -0.08 10.83
N LEU A 157 10.34 -0.37 10.83
CA LEU A 157 11.36 0.59 11.28
C LEU A 157 11.40 1.82 10.36
N ALA A 158 11.39 1.60 9.05
CA ALA A 158 11.37 2.69 8.07
C ALA A 158 10.13 3.59 8.22
N LEU A 159 8.95 3.01 8.42
CA LEU A 159 7.72 3.77 8.60
C LEU A 159 7.69 4.57 9.92
N LEU A 160 8.28 4.03 11.00
CA LEU A 160 8.40 4.77 12.27
C LEU A 160 9.30 6.01 12.14
N GLU A 161 10.39 5.90 11.39
CA GLU A 161 11.28 7.06 11.16
C GLU A 161 10.57 8.16 10.35
N LEU A 162 9.69 7.79 9.42
CA LEU A 162 8.86 8.74 8.67
C LEU A 162 7.91 9.51 9.60
N ASP A 163 7.25 8.83 10.52
CA ASP A 163 6.28 9.45 11.44
C ASP A 163 6.94 10.39 12.46
N VAL A 164 8.10 10.00 12.99
CA VAL A 164 8.86 10.82 13.97
C VAL A 164 9.47 12.07 13.32
N GLY A 165 9.90 11.98 12.04
CA GLY A 165 10.51 13.11 11.33
C GLY A 165 9.55 14.21 10.92
N ALA A 166 8.27 13.90 10.80
CA ALA A 166 7.28 14.76 10.17
C ALA A 166 6.27 15.42 11.15
N GLY A 167 6.32 15.09 12.45
CA GLY A 167 5.31 15.60 13.40
C GLY A 167 3.87 15.29 12.93
N GLY A 168 3.66 14.16 12.26
CA GLY A 168 2.41 13.76 11.60
C GLY A 168 2.20 14.32 10.19
N ALA A 169 3.15 15.09 9.65
CA ALA A 169 3.21 15.49 8.25
C ALA A 169 4.32 14.71 7.55
N PHE A 170 4.05 14.14 6.37
CA PHE A 170 5.07 13.40 5.61
C PHE A 170 6.13 14.34 5.06
N PRO A 171 7.44 13.97 5.12
CA PRO A 171 8.50 14.80 4.55
C PRO A 171 8.32 15.00 3.04
N ASP A 172 8.40 16.25 2.59
CA ASP A 172 8.52 16.53 1.17
C ASP A 172 9.85 15.96 0.65
N GLY A 173 9.80 14.99 -0.26
CA GLY A 173 11.00 14.47 -0.89
C GLY A 173 11.15 12.94 -0.97
N LEU A 174 10.21 12.17 -0.47
CA LEU A 174 10.19 10.71 -0.64
C LEU A 174 9.46 10.31 -1.93
N GLY A 175 10.13 10.32 -3.06
CA GLY A 175 9.69 9.74 -4.33
C GLY A 175 8.21 9.97 -4.70
N THR A 176 7.64 9.11 -5.53
CA THR A 176 6.23 9.15 -5.94
C THR A 176 5.23 8.96 -4.79
N GLY A 177 5.64 8.29 -3.70
CA GLY A 177 4.80 8.06 -2.51
C GLY A 177 4.51 9.32 -1.72
N SER A 178 5.46 10.27 -1.61
CA SER A 178 5.29 11.53 -0.86
C SER A 178 4.28 12.46 -1.51
N ALA A 179 4.35 12.62 -2.84
CA ALA A 179 3.37 13.42 -3.59
C ALA A 179 1.97 12.82 -3.50
N TYR A 180 1.85 11.49 -3.53
CA TYR A 180 0.59 10.78 -3.35
C TYR A 180 -0.06 11.12 -2.00
N HIS A 181 0.71 11.00 -0.91
CA HIS A 181 0.20 11.27 0.43
C HIS A 181 -0.21 12.72 0.61
N SER A 182 0.64 13.68 0.24
CA SER A 182 0.35 15.09 0.45
C SER A 182 -0.91 15.54 -0.30
N GLN A 183 -1.06 15.13 -1.56
CA GLN A 183 -2.23 15.49 -2.38
C GLN A 183 -3.51 14.82 -1.89
N VAL A 184 -3.49 13.53 -1.54
CA VAL A 184 -4.67 12.83 -1.02
C VAL A 184 -5.09 13.40 0.33
N HIS A 185 -4.15 13.71 1.22
CA HIS A 185 -4.47 14.36 2.50
C HIS A 185 -5.03 15.78 2.32
N GLN A 186 -4.42 16.58 1.47
CA GLN A 186 -4.90 17.93 1.18
C GLN A 186 -6.30 17.90 0.56
N ALA A 187 -6.54 17.02 -0.41
CA ALA A 187 -7.86 16.82 -1.00
C ALA A 187 -8.89 16.38 0.04
N THR A 188 -8.52 15.45 0.93
CA THR A 188 -9.40 15.00 2.02
C THR A 188 -9.80 16.16 2.92
N GLY A 189 -8.85 17.01 3.33
CA GLY A 189 -9.12 18.20 4.12
C GLY A 189 -10.03 19.20 3.39
N MET A 190 -9.82 19.39 2.08
CA MET A 190 -10.68 20.26 1.28
C MET A 190 -12.12 19.71 1.17
N VAL A 191 -12.29 18.41 0.93
CA VAL A 191 -13.62 17.77 0.87
C VAL A 191 -14.31 17.81 2.24
N GLN A 192 -13.57 17.59 3.32
CA GLN A 192 -14.07 17.74 4.69
C GLN A 192 -14.71 19.11 4.91
N VAL A 193 -14.03 20.19 4.50
CA VAL A 193 -14.54 21.56 4.62
C VAL A 193 -15.72 21.81 3.67
N GLN A 194 -15.63 21.32 2.43
CA GLN A 194 -16.69 21.53 1.43
C GLN A 194 -18.02 20.91 1.87
N LEU A 195 -17.99 19.72 2.50
CA LEU A 195 -19.16 18.95 2.85
C LEU A 195 -19.55 19.05 4.34
N GLY A 196 -18.67 19.57 5.20
CA GLY A 196 -18.90 19.61 6.65
C GLY A 196 -18.96 18.22 7.28
N VAL A 197 -18.16 17.28 6.79
CA VAL A 197 -18.09 15.88 7.23
C VAL A 197 -16.80 15.60 8.00
N THR A 198 -16.68 14.41 8.59
CA THR A 198 -15.43 13.96 9.21
C THR A 198 -14.35 13.65 8.18
N THR A 199 -13.07 13.65 8.58
CA THR A 199 -11.95 13.26 7.71
C THR A 199 -12.15 11.87 7.11
N LYS A 200 -12.67 10.92 7.90
CA LYS A 200 -12.95 9.56 7.46
C LYS A 200 -14.03 9.52 6.36
N GLU A 201 -15.10 10.27 6.52
CA GLU A 201 -16.18 10.39 5.54
C GLU A 201 -15.68 11.09 4.27
N ALA A 202 -14.92 12.19 4.40
CA ALA A 202 -14.33 12.90 3.27
C ALA A 202 -13.43 11.99 2.43
N PHE A 203 -12.59 11.17 3.08
CA PHE A 203 -11.75 10.19 2.39
C PHE A 203 -12.59 9.10 1.70
N ALA A 204 -13.64 8.61 2.34
CA ALA A 204 -14.55 7.64 1.72
C ALA A 204 -15.23 8.21 0.47
N MET A 205 -15.61 9.49 0.49
CA MET A 205 -16.21 10.17 -0.66
C MET A 205 -15.23 10.37 -1.82
N LEU A 206 -13.96 10.70 -1.52
CA LEU A 206 -12.91 10.74 -2.54
C LEU A 206 -12.74 9.38 -3.23
N ARG A 207 -12.71 8.31 -2.44
CA ARG A 207 -12.63 6.94 -2.95
C ARG A 207 -13.83 6.56 -3.80
N ALA A 208 -15.04 6.83 -3.32
CA ALA A 208 -16.27 6.57 -4.05
C ALA A 208 -16.29 7.29 -5.40
N ARG A 209 -15.82 8.53 -5.44
CA ARG A 209 -15.70 9.31 -6.69
C ARG A 209 -14.65 8.71 -7.63
N ALA A 210 -13.49 8.30 -7.11
CA ALA A 210 -12.44 7.65 -7.89
C ALA A 210 -12.96 6.35 -8.52
N PHE A 211 -13.62 5.52 -7.72
CA PHE A 211 -14.24 4.29 -8.18
C PHE A 211 -15.30 4.53 -9.26
N ALA A 212 -16.25 5.44 -9.00
CA ALA A 212 -17.33 5.77 -9.95
C ALA A 212 -16.81 6.31 -11.30
N GLN A 213 -15.63 6.95 -11.30
CA GLN A 213 -15.00 7.47 -12.52
C GLN A 213 -14.00 6.48 -13.15
N GLY A 214 -13.73 5.32 -12.54
CA GLY A 214 -12.70 4.39 -12.98
C GLY A 214 -11.30 5.03 -13.02
N ARG A 215 -11.01 5.97 -12.12
CA ARG A 215 -9.77 6.75 -12.07
C ARG A 215 -8.97 6.46 -10.81
N PRO A 216 -7.62 6.57 -10.86
CA PRO A 216 -6.78 6.51 -9.66
C PRO A 216 -7.21 7.56 -8.63
N LEU A 217 -7.16 7.20 -7.35
CA LEU A 217 -7.50 8.12 -6.24
C LEU A 217 -6.64 9.40 -6.28
N LEU A 218 -5.34 9.25 -6.58
CA LEU A 218 -4.43 10.40 -6.75
C LEU A 218 -4.93 11.38 -7.82
N GLY A 219 -5.41 10.89 -8.95
CA GLY A 219 -5.93 11.74 -10.03
C GLY A 219 -7.15 12.56 -9.60
N VAL A 220 -8.06 11.95 -8.84
CA VAL A 220 -9.22 12.65 -8.27
C VAL A 220 -8.80 13.64 -7.19
N ALA A 221 -7.86 13.25 -6.32
CA ALA A 221 -7.31 14.13 -5.29
C ALA A 221 -6.61 15.36 -5.91
N THR A 222 -5.82 15.16 -6.95
CA THR A 222 -5.18 16.25 -7.71
C THR A 222 -6.21 17.24 -8.26
N ASP A 223 -7.30 16.73 -8.87
CA ASP A 223 -8.37 17.60 -9.38
C ASP A 223 -9.05 18.42 -8.28
N VAL A 224 -9.19 17.86 -7.06
CA VAL A 224 -9.73 18.61 -5.91
C VAL A 224 -8.76 19.68 -5.44
N VAL A 225 -7.47 19.35 -5.30
CA VAL A 225 -6.43 20.30 -4.86
C VAL A 225 -6.30 21.46 -5.85
N GLU A 226 -6.30 21.16 -7.12
CA GLU A 226 -6.24 22.16 -8.20
C GLU A 226 -7.59 22.83 -8.50
N ARG A 227 -8.63 22.50 -7.70
CA ARG A 227 -9.98 23.08 -7.80
C ARG A 227 -10.71 22.80 -9.11
N ARG A 228 -10.28 21.78 -9.89
CA ARG A 228 -11.00 21.29 -11.07
C ARG A 228 -12.22 20.43 -10.68
N LEU A 229 -12.17 19.79 -9.51
CA LEU A 229 -13.28 19.05 -8.94
C LEU A 229 -13.66 19.66 -7.58
N ARG A 230 -14.98 19.79 -7.37
CA ARG A 230 -15.53 20.24 -6.09
C ARG A 230 -16.67 19.33 -5.67
N PHE A 231 -16.70 18.97 -4.39
CA PHE A 231 -17.80 18.21 -3.82
C PHE A 231 -18.89 19.15 -3.34
N ALA A 232 -20.16 18.78 -3.59
CA ALA A 232 -21.34 19.52 -3.17
C ALA A 232 -22.22 18.66 -2.27
N ALA A 233 -23.22 19.26 -1.63
CA ALA A 233 -24.11 18.55 -0.70
C ALA A 233 -24.86 17.37 -1.35
N GLU A 234 -25.03 17.40 -2.67
CA GLU A 234 -25.65 16.35 -3.47
C GLU A 234 -24.77 15.08 -3.61
N ASP A 235 -23.48 15.21 -3.27
CA ASP A 235 -22.51 14.10 -3.32
C ASP A 235 -22.51 13.24 -2.03
N ARG A 236 -23.37 13.58 -1.04
CA ARG A 236 -23.45 12.88 0.27
C ARG A 236 -24.18 11.55 0.19
#